data_93c46c0eaaf01066e9c960aa1c4a8b52
#
_entry.id   93c46c0eaaf01066e9c960aa1c4a8b52
#
_cell.length_a   1.000
_cell.length_b   1.000
_cell.length_c   1.000
_cell.angle_alpha   90.00
_cell.angle_beta   90.00
_cell.angle_gamma   90.00
#
_symmetry.space_group_name_H-M   'P 1'
#
loop_
_entity.id
_entity.type
_entity.pdbx_description
1 polymer ?
#
loop_
_entity_poly.entity_id
_entity_poly.type
_entity_poly.pdbx_seq_one_letter_code
_entity_poly.pdbx_strand_id
1 'polypeptide(L)'
;MSEDKKTSKFSGILDRLKKIKHLDIILVVLFIAIILLIYFSSFGKSSKSGTTNYEVTTESTSFDKYRTSLEHKIKTAVEALENVEHAEVILYFDKGAETVIAYTYETKTLPDGTKLETKSPVLVQNGKAEDVVILQEIMPQPISVVIVASGAKDTSVKLKILQLVQALFEIKSSKVEIFAGN
;
A
#
# COMPACT_ATOMS: atom_id res chain seq x y z
N MET A 1 15.14 -50.47 15.65
CA MET A 1 15.70 -50.69 17.01
C MET A 1 16.37 -49.38 17.44
N SER A 2 15.61 -48.33 17.69
CA SER A 2 16.10 -47.00 18.11
C SER A 2 15.07 -46.14 18.87
N GLU A 3 14.02 -46.71 19.50
CA GLU A 3 13.01 -45.93 20.23
C GLU A 3 13.10 -45.98 21.76
N ASP A 4 13.96 -46.82 22.34
CA ASP A 4 13.95 -47.05 23.80
C ASP A 4 14.90 -46.18 24.63
N LYS A 5 15.59 -45.18 24.02
CA LYS A 5 16.57 -44.31 24.75
C LYS A 5 16.03 -42.96 25.22
N LYS A 6 14.81 -42.55 24.84
CA LYS A 6 14.26 -41.24 25.20
C LYS A 6 13.40 -41.23 26.46
N THR A 7 12.84 -42.39 26.85
CA THR A 7 11.96 -42.50 28.02
C THR A 7 12.69 -42.61 29.34
N SER A 8 13.93 -43.10 29.34
CA SER A 8 14.73 -43.30 30.56
C SER A 8 15.27 -42.01 31.20
N LYS A 9 15.39 -40.92 30.46
CA LYS A 9 15.85 -39.63 31.02
C LYS A 9 14.74 -38.81 31.69
N PHE A 10 13.49 -39.03 31.30
CA PHE A 10 12.35 -38.32 31.87
C PHE A 10 11.93 -38.88 33.25
N SER A 11 12.06 -40.21 33.47
CA SER A 11 11.73 -40.84 34.77
C SER A 11 12.64 -40.37 35.90
N GLY A 12 13.94 -40.20 35.64
CA GLY A 12 14.89 -39.72 36.66
C GLY A 12 14.71 -38.27 37.09
N ILE A 13 14.06 -37.45 36.24
CA ILE A 13 13.76 -36.03 36.55
C ILE A 13 12.47 -36.00 37.42
N LEU A 14 11.49 -36.81 37.12
CA LEU A 14 10.24 -36.89 37.87
C LEU A 14 10.42 -37.39 39.32
N ASP A 15 11.35 -38.33 39.55
CA ASP A 15 11.66 -38.83 40.92
C ASP A 15 12.43 -37.81 41.78
N ARG A 16 13.22 -36.93 41.18
CA ARG A 16 13.89 -35.80 41.86
C ARG A 16 12.91 -34.67 42.19
N LEU A 17 11.88 -34.48 41.38
CA LEU A 17 10.83 -33.49 41.63
C LEU A 17 9.91 -33.86 42.76
N LYS A 18 9.63 -35.15 42.95
CA LYS A 18 8.77 -35.68 44.05
C LYS A 18 9.34 -35.48 45.46
N LYS A 19 10.62 -35.14 45.60
CA LYS A 19 11.33 -34.97 46.89
C LYS A 19 11.29 -33.56 47.46
N ILE A 20 10.67 -32.61 46.73
CA ILE A 20 10.59 -31.21 47.15
C ILE A 20 9.27 -31.01 47.94
N LYS A 21 9.42 -30.62 49.21
CA LYS A 21 8.32 -30.49 50.19
C LYS A 21 7.24 -29.45 49.85
N HIS A 22 7.40 -28.70 48.76
CA HIS A 22 6.47 -27.66 48.26
C HIS A 22 6.27 -27.76 46.74
N LEU A 23 6.28 -28.98 46.20
CA LEU A 23 6.13 -29.21 44.76
C LEU A 23 4.83 -28.62 44.23
N ASP A 24 3.74 -28.74 45.02
CA ASP A 24 2.42 -28.23 44.64
C ASP A 24 2.43 -26.71 44.47
N ILE A 25 3.15 -26.00 45.34
CA ILE A 25 3.28 -24.51 45.25
C ILE A 25 4.10 -24.12 44.04
N ILE A 26 5.21 -24.84 43.74
CA ILE A 26 6.06 -24.57 42.59
C ILE A 26 5.30 -24.81 41.28
N LEU A 27 4.45 -25.85 41.24
CA LEU A 27 3.63 -26.18 40.06
C LEU A 27 2.57 -25.11 39.81
N VAL A 28 1.95 -24.61 40.87
CA VAL A 28 0.95 -23.52 40.79
C VAL A 28 1.62 -22.23 40.32
N VAL A 29 2.80 -21.87 40.86
CA VAL A 29 3.55 -20.69 40.46
C VAL A 29 3.97 -20.79 39.00
N LEU A 30 4.44 -21.96 38.56
CA LEU A 30 4.80 -22.21 37.15
C LEU A 30 3.59 -22.08 36.21
N PHE A 31 2.43 -22.58 36.65
CA PHE A 31 1.19 -22.48 35.88
C PHE A 31 0.72 -21.02 35.76
N ILE A 32 0.82 -20.24 36.85
CA ILE A 32 0.52 -18.82 36.86
C ILE A 32 1.52 -18.05 35.92
N ALA A 33 2.80 -18.41 35.95
CA ALA A 33 3.80 -17.81 35.08
C ALA A 33 3.53 -18.10 33.60
N ILE A 34 3.08 -19.28 33.24
CA ILE A 34 2.68 -19.65 31.87
C ILE A 34 1.45 -18.84 31.43
N ILE A 35 0.43 -18.72 32.34
CA ILE A 35 -0.76 -17.91 32.04
C ILE A 35 -0.39 -16.43 31.84
N LEU A 36 0.52 -15.88 32.67
CA LEU A 36 1.05 -14.52 32.51
C LEU A 36 1.84 -14.35 31.22
N LEU A 37 2.64 -15.33 30.81
CA LEU A 37 3.35 -15.30 29.52
C LEU A 37 2.39 -15.31 28.33
N ILE A 38 1.31 -16.13 28.39
CA ILE A 38 0.28 -16.16 27.35
C ILE A 38 -0.48 -14.83 27.33
N TYR A 39 -0.81 -14.27 28.50
CA TYR A 39 -1.51 -12.98 28.61
C TYR A 39 -0.63 -11.83 28.09
N PHE A 40 0.64 -11.78 28.44
CA PHE A 40 1.59 -10.76 27.96
C PHE A 40 1.95 -10.95 26.49
N SER A 41 2.04 -12.18 26.00
CA SER A 41 2.24 -12.48 24.57
C SER A 41 1.01 -12.11 23.72
N SER A 42 -0.20 -12.16 24.32
CA SER A 42 -1.44 -11.76 23.65
C SER A 42 -1.62 -10.24 23.60
N PHE A 43 -1.02 -9.50 24.54
CA PHE A 43 -1.13 -8.04 24.58
C PHE A 43 -0.20 -7.32 23.59
N GLY A 44 0.82 -8.03 23.07
CA GLY A 44 1.75 -7.52 22.05
C GLY A 44 1.42 -7.92 20.61
N LYS A 45 0.38 -8.74 20.40
CA LYS A 45 -0.11 -9.11 19.06
C LYS A 45 -1.57 -8.73 18.95
N SER A 46 -1.83 -7.60 18.33
CA SER A 46 -3.15 -7.29 17.78
C SER A 46 -3.66 -8.50 17.01
N SER A 47 -4.83 -9.02 17.41
CA SER A 47 -5.47 -10.20 16.86
C SER A 47 -5.57 -10.12 15.35
N LYS A 48 -4.80 -10.92 14.63
CA LYS A 48 -5.14 -11.29 13.26
C LYS A 48 -6.19 -12.40 13.33
N SER A 49 -7.45 -12.01 13.36
CA SER A 49 -8.57 -12.90 13.03
C SER A 49 -8.36 -13.39 11.60
N GLY A 50 -8.47 -14.71 11.42
CA GLY A 50 -8.30 -15.35 10.12
C GLY A 50 -9.43 -14.98 9.16
N THR A 51 -9.26 -13.88 8.48
CA THR A 51 -9.82 -13.61 7.17
C THR A 51 -8.63 -13.72 6.23
N THR A 52 -8.77 -14.38 5.12
CA THR A 52 -7.83 -14.35 4.00
C THR A 52 -7.64 -12.90 3.59
N ASN A 53 -6.90 -12.16 4.40
CA ASN A 53 -6.35 -10.90 3.98
C ASN A 53 -5.27 -11.27 2.97
N TYR A 54 -5.55 -10.99 1.70
CA TYR A 54 -4.51 -10.52 0.85
C TYR A 54 -3.83 -9.43 1.68
N GLU A 55 -2.63 -9.69 2.15
CA GLU A 55 -1.74 -8.68 2.67
C GLU A 55 -1.49 -7.77 1.46
N VAL A 56 -2.36 -6.76 1.32
CA VAL A 56 -1.98 -5.56 0.61
C VAL A 56 -0.87 -4.98 1.48
N THR A 57 0.32 -5.45 1.25
CA THR A 57 1.53 -4.69 1.58
C THR A 57 1.25 -3.34 0.94
N THR A 58 1.00 -2.35 1.76
CA THR A 58 0.88 -0.96 1.33
C THR A 58 2.30 -0.48 1.01
N GLU A 59 2.95 -1.15 0.08
CA GLU A 59 3.93 -0.49 -0.75
C GLU A 59 3.11 0.55 -1.49
N SER A 60 3.29 1.81 -1.09
CA SER A 60 2.66 2.91 -1.79
C SER A 60 2.95 2.71 -3.27
N THR A 61 1.91 2.44 -4.05
CA THR A 61 2.04 2.19 -5.48
C THR A 61 2.77 3.38 -6.12
N SER A 62 3.42 3.19 -7.25
CA SER A 62 4.03 4.28 -8.03
C SER A 62 3.04 5.44 -8.22
N PHE A 63 1.76 5.10 -8.41
CA PHE A 63 0.67 6.06 -8.50
C PHE A 63 0.44 6.84 -7.20
N ASP A 64 0.46 6.22 -6.02
CA ASP A 64 0.28 6.93 -4.75
C ASP A 64 1.42 7.91 -4.48
N LYS A 65 2.64 7.52 -4.80
CA LYS A 65 3.82 8.41 -4.71
C LYS A 65 3.68 9.60 -5.65
N TYR A 66 3.24 9.36 -6.89
CA TYR A 66 2.99 10.39 -7.88
C TYR A 66 1.92 11.37 -7.41
N ARG A 67 0.75 10.89 -6.95
CA ARG A 67 -0.34 11.69 -6.42
C ARG A 67 0.13 12.60 -5.28
N THR A 68 0.75 12.00 -4.25
CA THR A 68 1.25 12.75 -3.09
C THR A 68 2.30 13.79 -3.48
N SER A 69 3.17 13.47 -4.43
CA SER A 69 4.16 14.42 -4.95
C SER A 69 3.51 15.60 -5.68
N LEU A 70 2.44 15.34 -6.46
CA LEU A 70 1.70 16.41 -7.12
C LEU A 70 0.94 17.28 -6.13
N GLU A 71 0.21 16.69 -5.19
CA GLU A 71 -0.50 17.42 -4.13
C GLU A 71 0.45 18.32 -3.36
N HIS A 72 1.63 17.81 -2.99
CA HIS A 72 2.65 18.60 -2.28
C HIS A 72 3.20 19.76 -3.15
N LYS A 73 3.48 19.53 -4.43
CA LYS A 73 3.96 20.58 -5.34
C LYS A 73 2.94 21.69 -5.52
N ILE A 74 1.65 21.35 -5.67
CA ILE A 74 0.59 22.34 -5.81
C ILE A 74 0.40 23.11 -4.51
N LYS A 75 0.36 22.40 -3.37
CA LYS A 75 0.31 22.99 -2.03
C LYS A 75 1.40 24.05 -1.87
N THR A 76 2.66 23.68 -2.14
CA THR A 76 3.80 24.61 -2.04
C THR A 76 3.65 25.80 -2.97
N ALA A 77 3.17 25.59 -4.21
CA ALA A 77 2.96 26.68 -5.16
C ALA A 77 1.81 27.60 -4.74
N VAL A 78 0.76 27.09 -4.14
CA VAL A 78 -0.37 27.87 -3.61
C VAL A 78 0.05 28.67 -2.38
N GLU A 79 0.80 28.07 -1.47
CA GLU A 79 1.33 28.70 -0.26
C GLU A 79 2.37 29.80 -0.58
N ALA A 80 2.99 29.76 -1.76
CA ALA A 80 3.88 30.82 -2.24
C ALA A 80 3.13 32.07 -2.77
N LEU A 81 1.80 32.02 -2.89
CA LEU A 81 1.01 33.19 -3.29
C LEU A 81 0.87 34.18 -2.12
N GLU A 82 0.80 35.48 -2.44
CA GLU A 82 0.53 36.50 -1.43
C GLU A 82 -0.79 36.25 -0.71
N ASN A 83 -0.79 36.43 0.61
CA ASN A 83 -1.92 36.26 1.50
C ASN A 83 -2.43 34.80 1.62
N VAL A 84 -1.60 33.82 1.30
CA VAL A 84 -1.86 32.40 1.56
C VAL A 84 -0.78 31.87 2.50
N GLU A 85 -1.15 31.64 3.76
CA GLU A 85 -0.22 31.09 4.76
C GLU A 85 -0.25 29.55 4.80
N HIS A 86 -1.41 28.98 4.51
CA HIS A 86 -1.65 27.55 4.56
C HIS A 86 -2.61 27.09 3.47
N ALA A 87 -2.32 25.95 2.86
CA ALA A 87 -3.18 25.33 1.87
C ALA A 87 -3.22 23.80 2.03
N GLU A 88 -4.36 23.22 1.74
CA GLU A 88 -4.53 21.78 1.57
C GLU A 88 -5.08 21.50 0.18
N VAL A 89 -4.53 20.50 -0.47
CA VAL A 89 -4.84 20.15 -1.87
C VAL A 89 -5.23 18.69 -1.96
N ILE A 90 -6.34 18.42 -2.63
CA ILE A 90 -6.82 17.08 -2.93
C ILE A 90 -7.00 16.97 -4.43
N LEU A 91 -6.34 15.99 -5.03
CA LEU A 91 -6.45 15.68 -6.45
C LEU A 91 -7.33 14.46 -6.65
N TYR A 92 -8.27 14.56 -7.58
CA TYR A 92 -9.09 13.44 -7.98
C TYR A 92 -8.73 12.96 -9.38
N PHE A 93 -8.57 11.65 -9.53
CA PHE A 93 -8.23 10.95 -10.77
C PHE A 93 -9.37 9.98 -11.12
N ASP A 94 -9.67 9.79 -12.39
CA ASP A 94 -10.68 8.86 -12.87
C ASP A 94 -10.15 7.42 -12.97
N LYS A 95 -8.82 7.26 -13.07
CA LYS A 95 -8.12 5.98 -13.20
C LYS A 95 -6.77 6.02 -12.50
N GLY A 96 -6.20 4.83 -12.27
CA GLY A 96 -4.83 4.68 -11.78
C GLY A 96 -3.80 4.76 -12.90
N ALA A 97 -2.54 4.41 -12.55
CA ALA A 97 -1.47 4.27 -13.54
C ALA A 97 -1.80 3.16 -14.55
N GLU A 98 -1.49 3.40 -15.82
CA GLU A 98 -1.65 2.43 -16.91
C GLU A 98 -0.30 1.81 -17.25
N THR A 99 -0.22 0.47 -17.11
CA THR A 99 1.01 -0.27 -17.44
C THR A 99 0.97 -0.69 -18.89
N VAL A 100 1.94 -0.23 -19.68
CA VAL A 100 2.13 -0.63 -21.07
C VAL A 100 3.13 -1.78 -21.10
N ILE A 101 2.70 -2.94 -21.61
CA ILE A 101 3.52 -4.15 -21.72
C ILE A 101 3.96 -4.38 -23.15
N ALA A 102 5.08 -5.13 -23.31
CA ALA A 102 5.56 -5.52 -24.63
C ALA A 102 4.71 -6.65 -25.23
N TYR A 103 4.48 -6.58 -26.55
CA TYR A 103 3.77 -7.61 -27.30
C TYR A 103 4.59 -8.09 -28.48
N THR A 104 4.47 -9.38 -28.78
CA THR A 104 4.92 -9.99 -30.04
C THR A 104 3.71 -10.13 -30.96
N TYR A 105 3.90 -9.82 -32.24
CA TYR A 105 2.87 -9.95 -33.28
C TYR A 105 3.29 -11.04 -34.27
N GLU A 106 2.45 -12.04 -34.48
CA GLU A 106 2.60 -13.06 -35.52
C GLU A 106 1.51 -12.86 -36.57
N THR A 107 1.92 -12.67 -37.83
CA THR A 107 0.97 -12.56 -38.95
C THR A 107 1.05 -13.82 -39.81
N LYS A 108 -0.05 -14.56 -39.92
CA LYS A 108 -0.19 -15.70 -40.85
C LYS A 108 -1.09 -15.29 -42.00
N THR A 109 -0.63 -15.44 -43.24
CA THR A 109 -1.45 -15.26 -44.41
C THR A 109 -1.99 -16.63 -44.85
N LEU A 110 -3.29 -16.80 -44.89
CA LEU A 110 -3.97 -18.00 -45.36
C LEU A 110 -3.94 -18.07 -46.92
N PRO A 111 -4.17 -19.27 -47.49
CA PRO A 111 -4.18 -19.45 -48.95
C PRO A 111 -5.25 -18.62 -49.68
N ASP A 112 -6.33 -18.20 -48.97
CA ASP A 112 -7.41 -17.34 -49.48
C ASP A 112 -7.05 -15.84 -49.44
N GLY A 113 -5.84 -15.49 -49.00
CA GLY A 113 -5.37 -14.11 -48.85
C GLY A 113 -5.72 -13.43 -47.52
N THR A 114 -6.49 -14.11 -46.63
CA THR A 114 -6.82 -13.58 -45.30
C THR A 114 -5.57 -13.54 -44.43
N LYS A 115 -5.35 -12.38 -43.77
CA LYS A 115 -4.28 -12.21 -42.78
C LYS A 115 -4.83 -12.44 -41.37
N LEU A 116 -4.25 -13.41 -40.69
CA LEU A 116 -4.51 -13.66 -39.27
C LEU A 116 -3.37 -13.05 -38.44
N GLU A 117 -3.72 -12.13 -37.56
CA GLU A 117 -2.76 -11.47 -36.68
C GLU A 117 -2.99 -11.97 -35.24
N THR A 118 -1.94 -12.56 -34.65
CA THR A 118 -1.96 -13.03 -33.25
C THR A 118 -1.06 -12.12 -32.43
N LYS A 119 -1.59 -11.58 -31.34
CA LYS A 119 -0.90 -10.69 -30.40
C LYS A 119 -0.67 -11.45 -29.09
N SER A 120 0.58 -11.59 -28.67
CA SER A 120 0.94 -12.28 -27.42
C SER A 120 1.84 -11.40 -26.56
N PRO A 121 1.66 -11.34 -25.23
CA PRO A 121 2.56 -10.61 -24.35
C PRO A 121 3.95 -11.24 -24.35
N VAL A 122 4.99 -10.42 -24.25
CA VAL A 122 6.35 -10.89 -24.08
C VAL A 122 6.56 -11.25 -22.62
N LEU A 123 6.94 -12.50 -22.37
CA LEU A 123 7.22 -13.02 -21.04
C LEU A 123 8.73 -13.19 -20.83
N VAL A 124 9.20 -12.89 -19.63
CA VAL A 124 10.59 -13.11 -19.20
C VAL A 124 10.57 -14.04 -18.00
N GLN A 125 11.41 -15.07 -18.01
CA GLN A 125 11.58 -15.93 -16.85
C GLN A 125 12.37 -15.20 -15.76
N ASN A 126 11.73 -15.05 -14.61
CA ASN A 126 12.34 -14.53 -13.39
C ASN A 126 12.32 -15.61 -12.30
N GLY A 127 13.34 -16.46 -12.32
CA GLY A 127 13.40 -17.63 -11.44
C GLY A 127 12.36 -18.69 -11.81
N LYS A 128 11.34 -18.91 -10.95
CA LYS A 128 10.24 -19.86 -11.17
C LYS A 128 8.95 -19.21 -11.67
N ALA A 129 8.91 -17.88 -11.76
CA ALA A 129 7.77 -17.12 -12.24
C ALA A 129 8.05 -16.58 -13.66
N GLU A 130 6.97 -16.43 -14.43
CA GLU A 130 6.97 -15.72 -15.70
C GLU A 130 6.39 -14.34 -15.48
N ASP A 131 7.17 -13.30 -15.76
CA ASP A 131 6.75 -11.90 -15.64
C ASP A 131 6.60 -11.28 -17.02
N VAL A 132 5.63 -10.38 -17.17
CA VAL A 132 5.45 -9.59 -18.39
C VAL A 132 6.51 -8.49 -18.49
N VAL A 133 7.00 -8.24 -19.70
CA VAL A 133 7.91 -7.11 -19.93
C VAL A 133 7.13 -5.81 -19.93
N ILE A 134 7.37 -4.96 -18.93
CA ILE A 134 6.80 -3.63 -18.82
C ILE A 134 7.67 -2.66 -19.63
N LEU A 135 7.06 -1.93 -20.58
CA LEU A 135 7.73 -0.91 -21.37
C LEU A 135 7.71 0.44 -20.69
N GLN A 136 6.57 0.81 -20.14
CA GLN A 136 6.38 2.08 -19.41
C GLN A 136 5.14 2.03 -18.52
N GLU A 137 5.09 2.93 -17.58
CA GLU A 137 3.93 3.22 -16.74
C GLU A 137 3.46 4.65 -17.03
N ILE A 138 2.22 4.79 -17.50
CA ILE A 138 1.61 6.08 -17.82
C ILE A 138 0.82 6.55 -16.62
N MET A 139 1.22 7.70 -16.06
CA MET A 139 0.51 8.33 -14.95
C MET A 139 -0.68 9.14 -15.48
N PRO A 140 -1.88 8.99 -14.87
CA PRO A 140 -3.04 9.77 -15.29
C PRO A 140 -2.90 11.24 -14.86
N GLN A 141 -3.63 12.12 -15.56
CA GLN A 141 -3.80 13.50 -15.13
C GLN A 141 -5.00 13.60 -14.17
N PRO A 142 -4.97 14.52 -13.18
CA PRO A 142 -6.12 14.77 -12.33
C PRO A 142 -7.25 15.40 -13.15
N ILE A 143 -8.48 14.96 -12.87
CA ILE A 143 -9.69 15.45 -13.55
C ILE A 143 -10.48 16.46 -12.73
N SER A 144 -10.18 16.57 -11.43
CA SER A 144 -10.76 17.57 -10.53
C SER A 144 -9.79 17.89 -9.39
N VAL A 145 -9.85 19.11 -8.90
CA VAL A 145 -8.99 19.62 -7.83
C VAL A 145 -9.83 20.36 -6.80
N VAL A 146 -9.61 20.02 -5.53
CA VAL A 146 -10.18 20.73 -4.39
C VAL A 146 -9.04 21.36 -3.60
N ILE A 147 -9.13 22.66 -3.33
CA ILE A 147 -8.15 23.41 -2.56
C ILE A 147 -8.85 24.11 -1.41
N VAL A 148 -8.31 23.94 -0.21
CA VAL A 148 -8.68 24.72 0.96
C VAL A 148 -7.49 25.59 1.32
N ALA A 149 -7.62 26.92 1.22
CA ALA A 149 -6.52 27.82 1.45
C ALA A 149 -6.91 29.00 2.35
N SER A 150 -5.98 29.37 3.24
CA SER A 150 -6.09 30.63 3.98
C SER A 150 -6.05 31.79 2.96
N GLY A 151 -6.79 32.86 3.23
CA GLY A 151 -6.88 33.98 2.29
C GLY A 151 -7.79 33.77 1.09
N ALA A 152 -8.31 32.57 0.80
CA ALA A 152 -9.29 32.33 -0.27
C ALA A 152 -10.67 32.97 -0.03
N LYS A 153 -10.84 33.69 1.08
CA LYS A 153 -11.95 34.66 1.29
C LYS A 153 -11.85 35.81 0.31
N ASP A 154 -10.63 36.22 -0.07
CA ASP A 154 -10.39 37.22 -1.08
C ASP A 154 -10.57 36.64 -2.48
N THR A 155 -11.44 37.25 -3.26
CA THR A 155 -11.73 36.84 -4.64
C THR A 155 -10.48 36.90 -5.54
N SER A 156 -9.57 37.83 -5.28
CA SER A 156 -8.33 37.98 -6.07
C SER A 156 -7.38 36.80 -5.81
N VAL A 157 -7.24 36.36 -4.57
CA VAL A 157 -6.46 35.17 -4.19
C VAL A 157 -7.09 33.92 -4.80
N LYS A 158 -8.41 33.76 -4.67
CA LYS A 158 -9.15 32.66 -5.27
C LYS A 158 -8.94 32.57 -6.78
N LEU A 159 -8.94 33.70 -7.49
CA LEU A 159 -8.71 33.75 -8.91
C LEU A 159 -7.25 33.38 -9.28
N LYS A 160 -6.25 33.84 -8.52
CA LYS A 160 -4.83 33.46 -8.72
C LYS A 160 -4.63 31.96 -8.55
N ILE A 161 -5.23 31.36 -7.51
CA ILE A 161 -5.18 29.91 -7.30
C ILE A 161 -5.82 29.15 -8.46
N LEU A 162 -7.00 29.59 -8.92
CA LEU A 162 -7.68 29.00 -10.07
C LEU A 162 -6.81 29.02 -11.33
N GLN A 163 -6.22 30.18 -11.64
CA GLN A 163 -5.33 30.33 -12.80
C GLN A 163 -4.09 29.45 -12.71
N LEU A 164 -3.50 29.32 -11.52
CA LEU A 164 -2.35 28.44 -11.26
C LEU A 164 -2.69 26.98 -11.58
N VAL A 165 -3.82 26.47 -11.04
CA VAL A 165 -4.25 25.10 -11.26
C VAL A 165 -4.58 24.81 -12.73
N GLN A 166 -5.27 25.74 -13.37
CA GLN A 166 -5.61 25.63 -14.80
C GLN A 166 -4.37 25.61 -15.70
N ALA A 167 -3.36 26.41 -15.37
CA ALA A 167 -2.11 26.43 -16.12
C ALA A 167 -1.30 25.12 -15.96
N LEU A 168 -1.43 24.44 -14.81
CA LEU A 168 -0.70 23.20 -14.56
C LEU A 168 -1.34 21.96 -15.21
N PHE A 169 -2.66 21.90 -15.26
CA PHE A 169 -3.39 20.65 -15.60
C PHE A 169 -4.34 20.78 -16.80
N GLU A 170 -4.48 21.97 -17.37
CA GLU A 170 -5.46 22.25 -18.45
C GLU A 170 -6.91 21.87 -18.05
N ILE A 171 -7.23 21.91 -16.75
CA ILE A 171 -8.55 21.56 -16.20
C ILE A 171 -9.50 22.75 -16.37
N LYS A 172 -10.77 22.45 -16.70
CA LYS A 172 -11.82 23.46 -16.76
C LYS A 172 -12.08 24.06 -15.38
N SER A 173 -12.37 25.36 -15.30
CA SER A 173 -12.70 26.05 -14.04
C SER A 173 -13.82 25.37 -13.23
N SER A 174 -14.80 24.75 -13.91
CA SER A 174 -15.89 23.99 -13.28
C SER A 174 -15.45 22.72 -12.56
N LYS A 175 -14.18 22.32 -12.66
CA LYS A 175 -13.59 21.14 -12.03
C LYS A 175 -12.59 21.52 -10.95
N VAL A 176 -12.48 22.80 -10.63
CA VAL A 176 -11.61 23.34 -9.58
C VAL A 176 -12.50 24.01 -8.54
N GLU A 177 -12.51 23.47 -7.33
CA GLU A 177 -13.24 24.04 -6.19
C GLU A 177 -12.25 24.61 -5.17
N ILE A 178 -12.46 25.85 -4.76
CA ILE A 178 -11.55 26.55 -3.84
C ILE A 178 -12.39 27.05 -2.66
N PHE A 179 -12.04 26.58 -1.48
CA PHE A 179 -12.67 26.91 -0.22
C PHE A 179 -11.73 27.76 0.64
N ALA A 180 -12.32 28.68 1.41
CA ALA A 180 -11.56 29.44 2.39
C ALA A 180 -11.29 28.58 3.62
N GLY A 181 -10.02 28.39 3.95
CA GLY A 181 -9.55 27.82 5.21
C GLY A 181 -9.35 28.86 6.31
N ASN A 182 -9.06 28.39 7.51
CA ASN A 182 -8.68 29.23 8.65
C ASN A 182 -7.18 29.48 8.64
#